data_0a44b026e2b39f72dca9c9f76e2ff15a
#
_entry.id   0a44b026e2b39f72dca9c9f76e2ff15a
#
_cell.length_a   1.000
_cell.length_b   1.000
_cell.length_c   1.000
_cell.angle_alpha   90.00
_cell.angle_beta   90.00
_cell.angle_gamma   90.00
#
_symmetry.space_group_name_H-M   'P 1'
#
loop_
_entity.id
_entity.type
_entity.pdbx_description
1 polymer ?
#
loop_
_entity_poly.entity_id
_entity_poly.type
_entity_poly.pdbx_seq_one_letter_code
_entity_poly.pdbx_strand_id
1 'polypeptide(L)'
;MTRGEKVIAFISRYIVTPEGKDVGKPLVLADFQKRFIKDIYDNPHKTRRAIMTIARKNGKSALIASLLLCHVCGSEARKNTQLVSGAQSRDQAALVFNLAAKMIQLSPELSAVTRIVPSQKKIVGLSLNTEYKALAADGTTAHG
;
A
#
# COMPACT_ATOMS: atom_id res chain seq x y z
N MET A 1 11.48 -1.67 18.86
CA MET A 1 10.96 -2.19 17.59
C MET A 1 11.73 -1.63 16.41
N THR A 2 12.09 -2.50 15.48
CA THR A 2 12.71 -2.06 14.22
C THR A 2 11.64 -1.45 13.30
N ARG A 3 12.09 -0.77 12.24
CA ARG A 3 11.16 -0.22 11.25
C ARG A 3 10.30 -1.34 10.63
N GLY A 4 10.94 -2.44 10.26
CA GLY A 4 10.22 -3.58 9.68
C GLY A 4 9.18 -4.14 10.62
N GLU A 5 9.51 -4.24 11.89
CA GLU A 5 8.56 -4.71 12.89
C GLU A 5 7.37 -3.75 13.04
N LYS A 6 7.62 -2.45 12.97
CA LYS A 6 6.53 -1.46 13.02
C LYS A 6 5.61 -1.56 11.81
N VAL A 7 6.17 -1.80 10.63
CA VAL A 7 5.38 -2.01 9.42
C VAL A 7 4.52 -3.25 9.56
N ILE A 8 5.10 -4.35 10.02
CA ILE A 8 4.36 -5.59 10.24
C ILE A 8 3.25 -5.39 11.27
N ALA A 9 3.54 -4.68 12.36
CA ALA A 9 2.55 -4.39 13.39
C ALA A 9 1.39 -3.55 12.85
N PHE A 10 1.69 -2.55 12.02
CA PHE A 10 0.65 -1.74 11.40
C PHE A 10 -0.27 -2.60 10.54
N ILE A 11 0.31 -3.46 9.71
CA ILE A 11 -0.48 -4.32 8.82
C ILE A 11 -1.35 -5.27 9.66
N SER A 12 -0.75 -5.90 10.67
CA SER A 12 -1.47 -6.85 11.51
C SER A 12 -2.62 -6.21 12.27
N ARG A 13 -2.47 -4.95 12.65
CA ARG A 13 -3.46 -4.26 13.48
C ARG A 13 -4.58 -3.59 12.67
N TYR A 14 -4.23 -2.96 11.55
CA TYR A 14 -5.17 -2.10 10.85
C TYR A 14 -5.63 -2.60 9.49
N ILE A 15 -4.84 -3.45 8.85
CA ILE A 15 -5.18 -3.91 7.51
C ILE A 15 -6.04 -5.15 7.59
N VAL A 16 -7.15 -5.11 6.83
CA VAL A 16 -8.04 -6.26 6.71
C VAL A 16 -7.96 -6.81 5.31
N THR A 17 -8.33 -8.08 5.15
CA THR A 17 -8.34 -8.74 3.85
C THR A 17 -9.38 -8.08 2.96
N PRO A 18 -8.99 -7.54 1.79
CA PRO A 18 -9.93 -6.77 0.96
C PRO A 18 -10.81 -7.60 0.07
N GLU A 19 -10.40 -8.84 -0.25
CA GLU A 19 -11.13 -9.70 -1.17
C GLU A 19 -11.01 -11.16 -0.78
N GLY A 20 -11.90 -11.98 -1.31
CA GLY A 20 -11.88 -13.42 -1.11
C GLY A 20 -12.72 -13.85 0.07
N LYS A 21 -12.57 -15.12 0.46
CA LYS A 21 -13.41 -15.69 1.50
C LYS A 21 -13.13 -15.11 2.88
N ASP A 22 -11.96 -14.54 3.09
CA ASP A 22 -11.57 -13.96 4.37
C ASP A 22 -11.74 -12.45 4.42
N VAL A 23 -12.51 -11.89 3.49
CA VAL A 23 -12.73 -10.44 3.42
C VAL A 23 -13.23 -9.90 4.76
N GLY A 24 -12.65 -8.79 5.21
CA GLY A 24 -13.00 -8.18 6.49
C GLY A 24 -12.26 -8.72 7.69
N LYS A 25 -11.55 -9.84 7.55
CA LYS A 25 -10.74 -10.39 8.65
C LYS A 25 -9.33 -9.80 8.60
N PRO A 26 -8.61 -9.78 9.72
CA PRO A 26 -7.25 -9.25 9.71
C PRO A 26 -6.39 -9.92 8.65
N LEU A 27 -5.59 -9.14 7.95
CA LEU A 27 -4.66 -9.67 6.96
C LEU A 27 -3.50 -10.35 7.66
N VAL A 28 -3.31 -11.63 7.36
CA VAL A 28 -2.24 -12.43 7.98
C VAL A 28 -1.08 -12.52 6.98
N LEU A 29 0.09 -12.06 7.42
CA LEU A 29 1.29 -12.11 6.58
C LEU A 29 1.96 -13.48 6.71
N ALA A 30 2.37 -14.04 5.59
CA ALA A 30 3.17 -15.26 5.58
C ALA A 30 4.60 -14.94 5.99
N ASP A 31 5.35 -15.95 6.41
CA ASP A 31 6.73 -15.75 6.88
C ASP A 31 7.62 -15.11 5.81
N PHE A 32 7.46 -15.51 4.54
CA PHE A 32 8.27 -14.92 3.47
C PHE A 32 7.94 -13.44 3.25
N GLN A 33 6.69 -13.05 3.47
CA GLN A 33 6.28 -11.66 3.36
C GLN A 33 6.88 -10.82 4.49
N LYS A 34 6.89 -11.37 5.71
CA LYS A 34 7.52 -10.69 6.84
C LYS A 34 9.02 -10.50 6.61
N ARG A 35 9.69 -11.52 6.07
CA ARG A 35 11.12 -11.41 5.73
C ARG A 35 11.37 -10.35 4.68
N PHE A 36 10.52 -10.29 3.66
CA PHE A 36 10.63 -9.28 2.62
C PHE A 36 10.52 -7.88 3.21
N ILE A 37 9.55 -7.68 4.10
CA ILE A 37 9.37 -6.38 4.78
C ILE A 37 10.61 -6.02 5.59
N LYS A 38 11.14 -6.95 6.36
CA LYS A 38 12.33 -6.69 7.16
C LYS A 38 13.54 -6.40 6.29
N ASP A 39 13.68 -7.10 5.18
CA ASP A 39 14.80 -6.86 4.26
C ASP A 39 14.77 -5.45 3.69
N ILE A 40 13.59 -4.91 3.45
CA ILE A 40 13.46 -3.55 2.93
C ILE A 40 13.69 -2.51 4.03
N TYR A 41 13.00 -2.65 5.15
CA TYR A 41 12.91 -1.58 6.14
C TYR A 41 14.00 -1.64 7.20
N ASP A 42 14.57 -2.79 7.46
CA ASP A 42 15.63 -2.96 8.44
C ASP A 42 17.02 -3.01 7.81
N ASN A 43 17.10 -2.69 6.53
CA ASN A 43 18.36 -2.71 5.78
C ASN A 43 19.28 -1.59 6.29
N PRO A 44 20.53 -1.92 6.68
CA PRO A 44 21.46 -0.90 7.17
C PRO A 44 21.87 0.10 6.10
N HIS A 45 21.66 -0.22 4.83
CA HIS A 45 21.99 0.69 3.73
C HIS A 45 20.85 1.65 3.42
N LYS A 46 19.79 1.66 4.21
CA LYS A 46 18.63 2.56 4.05
C LYS A 46 18.06 2.50 2.64
N THR A 47 17.52 1.36 2.31
CA THR A 47 16.89 1.14 1.00
C THR A 47 15.88 2.23 0.70
N ARG A 48 16.08 2.98 -0.37
CA ARG A 48 15.16 4.03 -0.81
C ARG A 48 14.19 3.54 -1.85
N ARG A 49 14.53 2.44 -2.50
CA ARG A 49 13.74 1.90 -3.58
C ARG A 49 13.80 0.38 -3.52
N ALA A 50 12.65 -0.23 -3.43
CA ALA A 50 12.55 -1.67 -3.51
C ALA A 50 11.70 -2.01 -4.72
N ILE A 51 12.21 -2.89 -5.57
CA ILE A 51 11.47 -3.37 -6.71
C ILE A 51 11.04 -4.79 -6.42
N MET A 52 9.74 -4.98 -6.35
CA MET A 52 9.18 -6.29 -6.18
C MET A 52 8.68 -6.75 -7.55
N THR A 53 9.41 -7.64 -8.18
CA THR A 53 8.94 -8.26 -9.40
C THR A 53 7.95 -9.33 -9.01
N ILE A 54 6.69 -9.07 -9.28
CA ILE A 54 5.63 -9.93 -8.84
C ILE A 54 5.04 -10.66 -10.01
N ALA A 55 5.24 -11.96 -10.01
CA ALA A 55 4.37 -12.81 -10.79
C ALA A 55 2.98 -12.67 -10.18
N ARG A 56 1.97 -12.46 -10.98
CA ARG A 56 0.60 -12.27 -10.55
C ARG A 56 0.10 -13.44 -9.75
N LYS A 57 0.28 -13.42 -8.46
CA LYS A 57 -0.27 -14.47 -7.63
C LYS A 57 -0.78 -13.91 -6.33
N ASN A 58 -1.58 -14.71 -5.71
CA ASN A 58 -2.32 -14.39 -4.51
C ASN A 58 -1.51 -13.67 -3.46
N GLY A 59 -2.05 -12.63 -2.92
CA GLY A 59 -1.50 -11.93 -1.78
C GLY A 59 -0.46 -10.88 -2.08
N LYS A 60 0.10 -10.86 -3.28
CA LYS A 60 1.17 -9.89 -3.59
C LYS A 60 0.65 -8.48 -3.80
N SER A 61 -0.44 -8.35 -4.53
CA SER A 61 -1.06 -7.03 -4.72
C SER A 61 -1.59 -6.48 -3.40
N ALA A 62 -2.14 -7.36 -2.56
CA ALA A 62 -2.60 -6.96 -1.23
C ALA A 62 -1.42 -6.52 -0.36
N LEU A 63 -0.28 -7.20 -0.45
CA LEU A 63 0.91 -6.78 0.28
C LEU A 63 1.37 -5.39 -0.17
N ILE A 64 1.42 -5.14 -1.47
CA ILE A 64 1.80 -3.83 -1.99
C ILE A 64 0.82 -2.76 -1.50
N ALA A 65 -0.48 -3.03 -1.57
CA ALA A 65 -1.49 -2.09 -1.08
C ALA A 65 -1.31 -1.81 0.41
N SER A 66 -0.99 -2.84 1.21
CA SER A 66 -0.73 -2.68 2.63
C SER A 66 0.47 -1.78 2.89
N LEU A 67 1.55 -1.98 2.15
CA LEU A 67 2.75 -1.15 2.29
C LEU A 67 2.47 0.29 1.89
N LEU A 68 1.71 0.50 0.83
CA LEU A 68 1.31 1.84 0.42
C LEU A 68 0.54 2.54 1.54
N LEU A 69 -0.40 1.86 2.17
CA LEU A 69 -1.16 2.45 3.26
C LEU A 69 -0.28 2.76 4.46
N CYS A 70 0.74 1.95 4.71
CA CYS A 70 1.70 2.22 5.77
C CYS A 70 2.44 3.54 5.52
N HIS A 71 2.72 3.87 4.27
CA HIS A 71 3.37 5.13 3.91
C HIS A 71 2.40 6.30 3.81
N VAL A 72 1.11 6.03 3.62
CA VAL A 72 0.10 7.09 3.58
C VAL A 72 -0.32 7.51 4.97
N CYS A 73 -0.56 6.56 5.86
CA CYS A 73 -1.13 6.86 7.18
C CYS A 73 -0.59 5.98 8.31
N GLY A 74 0.43 5.17 8.07
CA GLY A 74 0.98 4.28 9.07
C GLY A 74 2.33 4.74 9.61
N SER A 75 3.10 3.79 10.12
CA SER A 75 4.37 4.07 10.78
C SER A 75 5.44 4.66 9.87
N GLU A 76 5.31 4.48 8.55
CA GLU A 76 6.26 5.04 7.57
C GLU A 76 5.78 6.35 6.96
N ALA A 77 4.63 6.87 7.37
CA ALA A 77 4.10 8.12 6.82
C ALA A 77 4.99 9.30 7.22
N ARG A 78 5.31 10.13 6.24
CA ARG A 78 6.11 11.33 6.45
C ARG A 78 5.38 12.52 5.86
N LYS A 79 5.50 13.65 6.52
CA LYS A 79 4.76 14.87 6.17
C LYS A 79 5.05 15.29 4.73
N ASN A 80 3.97 15.61 4.00
CA ASN A 80 4.03 16.14 2.64
C ASN A 80 4.67 15.19 1.61
N THR A 81 4.56 13.88 1.82
CA THR A 81 5.13 12.89 0.91
C THR A 81 4.13 12.54 -0.18
N GLN A 82 4.63 12.40 -1.39
CA GLN A 82 3.86 11.90 -2.52
C GLN A 82 4.37 10.51 -2.89
N LEU A 83 3.43 9.58 -3.04
CA LEU A 83 3.71 8.20 -3.40
C LEU A 83 3.05 7.91 -4.74
N VAL A 84 3.75 7.19 -5.59
CA VAL A 84 3.17 6.77 -6.86
C VAL A 84 3.44 5.30 -7.07
N SER A 85 2.51 4.62 -7.72
CA SER A 85 2.76 3.28 -8.22
C SER A 85 2.63 3.32 -9.73
N GLY A 86 3.54 2.63 -10.42
CA GLY A 86 3.52 2.55 -11.86
C GLY A 86 3.12 1.16 -12.31
N ALA A 87 2.43 1.09 -13.43
CA ALA A 87 2.06 -0.17 -14.05
C ALA A 87 2.02 0.03 -15.55
N GLN A 88 2.12 -1.07 -16.28
CA GLN A 88 2.12 -0.99 -17.74
C GLN A 88 0.75 -0.69 -18.32
N SER A 89 -0.31 -1.01 -17.60
CA SER A 89 -1.67 -0.74 -18.07
C SER A 89 -2.48 -0.07 -16.98
N ARG A 90 -3.59 0.57 -17.39
CA ARG A 90 -4.51 1.18 -16.45
C ARG A 90 -5.12 0.15 -15.51
N ASP A 91 -5.43 -1.03 -16.06
CA ASP A 91 -6.04 -2.09 -15.25
C ASP A 91 -5.12 -2.53 -14.12
N GLN A 92 -3.81 -2.67 -14.41
CA GLN A 92 -2.84 -3.05 -13.39
C GLN A 92 -2.65 -1.94 -12.35
N ALA A 93 -2.61 -0.69 -12.81
CA ALA A 93 -2.48 0.44 -11.90
C ALA A 93 -3.69 0.53 -10.97
N ALA A 94 -4.89 0.31 -11.55
CA ALA A 94 -6.12 0.37 -10.78
C ALA A 94 -6.23 -0.76 -9.75
N LEU A 95 -5.62 -1.91 -10.02
CA LEU A 95 -5.72 -3.06 -9.12
C LEU A 95 -5.22 -2.71 -7.71
N VAL A 96 -4.02 -2.15 -7.61
CA VAL A 96 -3.45 -1.81 -6.29
C VAL A 96 -4.27 -0.70 -5.62
N PHE A 97 -4.67 0.31 -6.38
CA PHE A 97 -5.53 1.36 -5.85
C PHE A 97 -6.84 0.79 -5.31
N ASN A 98 -7.49 -0.08 -6.09
CA ASN A 98 -8.77 -0.65 -5.68
C ASN A 98 -8.64 -1.49 -4.41
N LEU A 99 -7.57 -2.25 -4.29
CA LEU A 99 -7.34 -3.05 -3.08
C LEU A 99 -7.10 -2.14 -1.87
N ALA A 100 -6.28 -1.11 -2.02
CA ALA A 100 -6.04 -0.15 -0.94
C ALA A 100 -7.32 0.56 -0.52
N ALA A 101 -8.14 0.96 -1.48
CA ALA A 101 -9.42 1.61 -1.19
C ALA A 101 -10.35 0.67 -0.41
N LYS A 102 -10.41 -0.60 -0.79
CA LYS A 102 -11.23 -1.57 -0.06
C LYS A 102 -10.73 -1.77 1.36
N MET A 103 -9.42 -1.84 1.55
CA MET A 103 -8.84 -1.95 2.89
C MET A 103 -9.24 -0.78 3.77
N ILE A 104 -9.24 0.43 3.22
CA ILE A 104 -9.67 1.63 3.94
C ILE A 104 -11.15 1.54 4.29
N GLN A 105 -11.98 1.18 3.32
CA GLN A 105 -13.43 1.13 3.51
C GLN A 105 -13.82 0.11 4.56
N LEU A 106 -13.06 -0.96 4.70
CA LEU A 106 -13.33 -2.02 5.67
C LEU A 106 -12.74 -1.74 7.05
N SER A 107 -11.98 -0.66 7.20
CA SER A 107 -11.34 -0.32 8.46
C SER A 107 -11.78 1.07 8.92
N PRO A 108 -12.56 1.17 10.00
CA PRO A 108 -12.97 2.49 10.51
C PRO A 108 -11.80 3.38 10.89
N GLU A 109 -10.74 2.80 11.44
CA GLU A 109 -9.56 3.57 11.83
C GLU A 109 -8.86 4.18 10.61
N LEU A 110 -8.72 3.41 9.54
CA LEU A 110 -8.10 3.92 8.31
C LEU A 110 -9.00 4.93 7.62
N SER A 111 -10.31 4.68 7.60
CA SER A 111 -11.27 5.61 7.02
C SER A 111 -11.23 6.97 7.69
N ALA A 112 -10.98 7.00 9.00
CA ALA A 112 -10.96 8.24 9.75
C ALA A 112 -9.77 9.15 9.42
N VAL A 113 -8.68 8.56 8.91
CA VAL A 113 -7.43 9.32 8.66
C VAL A 113 -7.07 9.43 7.19
N THR A 114 -7.94 8.97 6.29
CA THR A 114 -7.67 9.03 4.84
C THR A 114 -8.87 9.55 4.09
N ARG A 115 -8.62 9.94 2.84
CA ARG A 115 -9.67 10.31 1.89
C ARG A 115 -9.37 9.66 0.55
N ILE A 116 -10.38 9.03 -0.03
CA ILE A 116 -10.25 8.36 -1.33
C ILE A 116 -10.84 9.26 -2.41
N VAL A 117 -10.11 9.45 -3.51
CA VAL A 117 -10.56 10.19 -4.67
C VAL A 117 -10.57 9.23 -5.86
N PRO A 118 -11.67 8.50 -6.08
CA PRO A 118 -11.68 7.43 -7.10
C PRO A 118 -11.45 7.92 -8.52
N SER A 119 -11.95 9.09 -8.85
CA SER A 119 -11.81 9.63 -10.20
C SER A 119 -10.36 9.86 -10.61
N GLN A 120 -9.49 10.08 -9.62
CA GLN A 120 -8.07 10.31 -9.85
C GLN A 120 -7.20 9.14 -9.43
N LYS A 121 -7.80 8.04 -8.97
CA LYS A 121 -7.07 6.89 -8.41
C LYS A 121 -6.10 7.34 -7.32
N LYS A 122 -6.60 8.13 -6.40
CA LYS A 122 -5.79 8.83 -5.41
C LYS A 122 -6.28 8.54 -4.00
N ILE A 123 -5.35 8.43 -3.06
CA ILE A 123 -5.65 8.31 -1.64
C ILE A 123 -4.83 9.36 -0.90
N VAL A 124 -5.48 10.11 -0.03
CA VAL A 124 -4.84 11.19 0.74
C VAL A 124 -4.82 10.82 2.22
N GLY A 125 -3.65 10.95 2.85
CA GLY A 125 -3.52 10.83 4.29
C GLY A 125 -3.72 12.21 4.92
N LEU A 126 -4.72 12.34 5.78
CA LEU A 126 -5.15 13.64 6.26
C LEU A 126 -4.20 14.24 7.31
N SER A 127 -3.61 13.40 8.17
CA SER A 127 -2.79 13.90 9.26
C SER A 127 -1.49 14.57 8.81
N LEU A 128 -0.81 13.96 7.85
CA LEU A 128 0.52 14.40 7.42
C LEU A 128 0.52 14.92 5.98
N ASN A 129 -0.66 15.07 5.40
CA ASN A 129 -0.78 15.54 4.02
C ASN A 129 0.04 14.66 3.05
N THR A 130 -0.08 13.35 3.22
CA THR A 130 0.50 12.40 2.29
C THR A 130 -0.48 12.13 1.15
N GLU A 131 0.06 11.70 0.03
CA GLU A 131 -0.76 11.42 -1.14
C GLU A 131 -0.22 10.22 -1.89
N TYR A 132 -1.11 9.33 -2.28
CA TYR A 132 -0.78 8.22 -3.16
C TYR A 132 -1.60 8.35 -4.44
N LYS A 133 -0.96 8.14 -5.58
CA LYS A 133 -1.64 8.17 -6.87
C LYS A 133 -1.16 7.01 -7.73
N ALA A 134 -2.10 6.30 -8.35
CA ALA A 134 -1.78 5.23 -9.27
C ALA A 134 -1.59 5.82 -10.67
N LEU A 135 -0.47 5.45 -11.31
CA LEU A 135 -0.14 5.91 -12.66
C LEU A 135 -0.01 4.71 -13.58
N ALA A 136 -0.42 4.88 -14.82
CA ALA A 136 -0.23 3.85 -15.84
C ALA A 136 0.74 4.36 -16.89
N ALA A 137 1.58 3.47 -17.41
CA ALA A 137 2.57 3.81 -18.42
C ALA A 137 2.07 3.57 -19.83
N ASP A 138 0.77 3.36 -20.04
CA ASP A 138 0.23 3.29 -21.38
C ASP A 138 0.14 4.69 -21.98
N GLY A 139 0.02 4.77 -23.29
CA GLY A 139 0.23 6.00 -24.03
C GLY A 139 -0.54 7.22 -23.59
N THR A 140 -1.68 7.05 -22.93
CA THR A 140 -2.50 8.18 -22.53
C THR A 140 -2.05 8.83 -21.24
N THR A 141 -1.35 8.10 -20.39
CA THR A 141 -0.96 8.61 -19.09
C THR A 141 0.53 8.90 -19.00
N ALA A 142 1.32 8.41 -19.94
CA ALA A 142 2.76 8.60 -19.92
C ALA A 142 3.16 10.08 -20.05
N HIS A 143 2.27 10.89 -20.54
CA HIS A 143 2.54 12.32 -20.79
C HIS A 143 1.82 13.22 -19.81
N GLY A 144 0.98 12.63 -18.97
CA GLY A 144 0.14 13.40 -18.08
C GLY A 144 0.80 13.82 -16.82
#